data_d39994b97db9dc92999555956b54bea2
#
_entry.id   d39994b97db9dc92999555956b54bea2
#
_cell.length_a   1.000
_cell.length_b   1.000
_cell.length_c   1.000
_cell.angle_alpha   90.00
_cell.angle_beta   90.00
_cell.angle_gamma   90.00
#
_symmetry.space_group_name_H-M   'P 1'
#
loop_
_entity.id
_entity.type
_entity.pdbx_description
1 polymer ?
#
loop_
_entity_poly.entity_id
_entity_poly.type
_entity_poly.pdbx_seq_one_letter_code
_entity_poly.pdbx_strand_id
1 'polypeptide(L)'
;MKTYKKLKFVGFSNIESWSAYSILEKRLRFSNKYKLVKIKTFLSRNKTSIKIEDNNYYKRPTIKINGAGISLRDKVKGEKIGTKSQFLIKKGQFLLSKIDARNGAFGVVPEEVEGGVITGNFWTFDVNYNVINPYFLQLITKTKQFQDLSQSASVGTTNRNYLQEESFLNFSIPLPPLSDQETIVKNYYDKITQATTYEQQAETLEKNIENYLFESLGIEQKTEQKTKKKGLQFVEFYKMDFWGVDYNFSSSDKFFESVKFENTKLKNVALINPITYFPNDGNLSISFIPMECISDKEGKVIEQRERLIKESKGYTKFQNGDLLWARITPCMQNGKSAIVSNLKNGYGVGSTEYHVIRQKNTEVELKYIYNILRMNAVLQKAMFFFTGSAGQQRVPRTFLEELTIPIPPKETQQAIINQIDTYKNEIKILRERATLLRQQAEQEFEQTIFS
;
A
#
# COMPACT_ATOMS: atom_id res chain seq x y z
N MET A 1 -4.17 14.64 35.62
CA MET A 1 -4.85 15.94 35.77
C MET A 1 -4.98 16.59 34.40
N LYS A 2 -6.19 16.70 33.83
CA LYS A 2 -6.43 17.45 32.60
C LYS A 2 -6.31 18.94 32.91
N THR A 3 -5.28 19.60 32.48
CA THR A 3 -5.16 21.06 32.55
C THR A 3 -6.20 21.69 31.64
N TYR A 4 -7.23 22.28 32.20
CA TYR A 4 -8.18 23.09 31.44
C TYR A 4 -7.43 24.30 30.88
N LYS A 5 -7.43 24.42 29.52
CA LYS A 5 -6.89 25.59 28.84
C LYS A 5 -7.65 26.84 29.30
N LYS A 6 -6.91 27.87 29.70
CA LYS A 6 -7.45 29.17 30.11
C LYS A 6 -8.41 29.74 29.07
N LEU A 7 -9.51 30.34 29.47
CA LEU A 7 -10.41 31.13 28.66
C LEU A 7 -9.61 32.13 27.81
N LYS A 8 -9.89 32.20 26.51
CA LYS A 8 -9.25 33.13 25.59
C LYS A 8 -10.28 34.16 25.15
N PHE A 9 -10.04 35.41 25.44
CA PHE A 9 -10.89 36.51 25.01
C PHE A 9 -10.37 37.07 23.71
N VAL A 10 -11.27 37.30 22.75
CA VAL A 10 -10.96 37.92 21.44
C VAL A 10 -11.86 39.15 21.31
N GLY A 11 -11.28 40.30 20.98
CA GLY A 11 -12.06 41.51 20.74
C GLY A 11 -12.97 41.35 19.54
N PHE A 12 -14.20 41.81 19.62
CA PHE A 12 -15.24 41.69 18.59
C PHE A 12 -14.79 42.21 17.23
N SER A 13 -14.02 43.32 17.23
CA SER A 13 -13.45 43.92 16.01
C SER A 13 -12.42 43.04 15.30
N ASN A 14 -11.91 41.99 15.97
CA ASN A 14 -10.90 41.09 15.44
C ASN A 14 -11.48 39.72 15.01
N ILE A 15 -12.82 39.60 15.01
CA ILE A 15 -13.52 38.36 14.64
C ILE A 15 -13.83 38.42 13.13
N GLU A 16 -12.99 37.75 12.33
CA GLU A 16 -13.22 37.59 10.89
C GLU A 16 -14.18 36.41 10.58
N SER A 17 -14.40 35.52 11.52
CA SER A 17 -15.29 34.35 11.42
C SER A 17 -15.77 33.90 12.78
N TRP A 18 -17.07 33.53 12.90
CA TRP A 18 -17.67 32.97 14.12
C TRP A 18 -17.26 31.53 14.46
N SER A 19 -16.31 30.98 13.73
CA SER A 19 -15.77 29.65 14.02
C SER A 19 -14.86 29.71 15.24
N ALA A 20 -15.22 28.98 16.31
CA ALA A 20 -14.34 28.83 17.48
C ALA A 20 -12.93 28.32 17.08
N TYR A 21 -12.85 27.52 16.01
CA TYR A 21 -11.61 26.99 15.45
C TYR A 21 -10.75 28.11 14.87
N SER A 22 -11.30 29.03 14.07
CA SER A 22 -10.58 30.17 13.52
C SER A 22 -10.13 31.19 14.57
N ILE A 23 -10.87 31.29 15.70
CA ILE A 23 -10.60 32.21 16.80
C ILE A 23 -9.56 31.64 17.75
N LEU A 24 -9.60 30.36 18.01
CA LEU A 24 -8.81 29.69 19.05
C LEU A 24 -7.47 29.13 18.55
N GLU A 25 -7.37 28.80 17.26
CA GLU A 25 -6.14 28.30 16.69
C GLU A 25 -5.14 29.41 16.40
N LYS A 26 -3.89 29.12 16.69
CA LYS A 26 -2.77 29.99 16.41
C LYS A 26 -2.77 30.27 14.90
N ARG A 27 -2.81 31.57 14.52
CA ARG A 27 -2.53 32.03 13.15
C ARG A 27 -1.36 31.22 12.61
N LEU A 28 -1.48 30.73 11.38
CA LEU A 28 -0.37 30.14 10.65
C LEU A 28 0.86 31.01 10.84
N ARG A 29 1.87 30.50 11.52
CA ARG A 29 3.14 31.20 11.65
C ARG A 29 4.00 30.79 10.46
N PHE A 30 3.87 31.53 9.39
CA PHE A 30 4.86 31.50 8.34
C PHE A 30 6.14 32.22 8.80
N SER A 31 7.26 31.80 8.24
CA SER A 31 8.51 32.51 8.42
C SER A 31 8.37 33.99 8.06
N ASN A 32 8.99 34.88 8.84
CA ASN A 32 9.07 36.31 8.51
C ASN A 32 10.05 36.59 7.35
N LYS A 33 10.72 35.58 6.83
CA LYS A 33 11.67 35.68 5.73
C LYS A 33 11.01 36.13 4.43
N TYR A 34 9.76 35.72 4.19
CA TYR A 34 9.08 36.02 2.94
C TYR A 34 7.83 36.86 3.18
N LYS A 35 7.54 37.76 2.23
CA LYS A 35 6.31 38.55 2.26
C LYS A 35 5.09 37.66 2.09
N LEU A 36 4.08 37.91 2.93
CA LEU A 36 2.77 37.25 2.80
C LEU A 36 1.96 37.92 1.69
N VAL A 37 1.48 37.12 0.74
CA VAL A 37 0.72 37.59 -0.42
C VAL A 37 -0.58 36.80 -0.53
N LYS A 38 -1.68 37.49 -0.82
CA LYS A 38 -3.00 36.84 -0.99
C LYS A 38 -3.04 36.01 -2.27
N ILE A 39 -3.66 34.84 -2.20
CA ILE A 39 -3.79 33.90 -3.34
C ILE A 39 -4.43 34.58 -4.55
N LYS A 40 -5.39 35.46 -4.34
CA LYS A 40 -6.06 36.22 -5.43
C LYS A 40 -5.15 37.09 -6.28
N THR A 41 -3.93 37.38 -5.85
CA THR A 41 -2.97 38.17 -6.64
C THR A 41 -2.34 37.38 -7.78
N PHE A 42 -2.37 36.07 -7.70
CA PHE A 42 -1.74 35.19 -8.70
C PHE A 42 -2.64 34.04 -9.18
N LEU A 43 -3.83 33.84 -8.60
CA LEU A 43 -4.86 32.95 -9.10
C LEU A 43 -6.11 33.70 -9.52
N SER A 44 -6.62 33.42 -10.70
CA SER A 44 -7.92 33.92 -11.20
C SER A 44 -8.85 32.75 -11.53
N ARG A 45 -10.11 32.85 -11.06
CA ARG A 45 -11.08 31.78 -11.23
C ARG A 45 -11.41 31.57 -12.71
N ASN A 46 -11.21 30.35 -13.22
CA ASN A 46 -11.65 29.96 -14.56
C ASN A 46 -13.02 29.27 -14.49
N LYS A 47 -13.97 29.72 -15.33
CA LYS A 47 -15.33 29.19 -15.40
C LYS A 47 -15.73 28.80 -16.84
N THR A 48 -14.73 28.39 -17.65
CA THR A 48 -14.99 27.94 -19.02
C THR A 48 -15.88 26.70 -18.96
N SER A 49 -17.12 26.85 -19.41
CA SER A 49 -18.14 25.79 -19.42
C SER A 49 -18.21 25.10 -20.78
N ILE A 50 -18.61 23.83 -20.75
CA ILE A 50 -18.86 23.02 -21.94
C ILE A 50 -20.16 22.24 -21.76
N LYS A 51 -20.94 22.12 -22.83
CA LYS A 51 -22.10 21.23 -22.89
C LYS A 51 -21.67 19.86 -23.35
N ILE A 52 -21.95 18.83 -22.56
CA ILE A 52 -21.61 17.44 -22.86
C ILE A 52 -22.55 16.90 -23.93
N GLU A 53 -21.98 16.41 -25.00
CA GLU A 53 -22.65 15.73 -26.11
C GLU A 53 -22.55 14.21 -25.91
N ASP A 54 -23.65 13.50 -26.10
CA ASP A 54 -23.75 12.06 -25.80
C ASP A 54 -22.76 11.19 -26.59
N ASN A 55 -22.45 11.58 -27.81
CA ASN A 55 -21.59 10.81 -28.70
C ASN A 55 -20.09 11.05 -28.51
N ASN A 56 -19.69 12.12 -27.83
CA ASN A 56 -18.29 12.49 -27.63
C ASN A 56 -17.71 11.80 -26.38
N TYR A 57 -16.39 11.62 -26.39
CA TYR A 57 -15.63 11.07 -25.26
C TYR A 57 -14.99 12.19 -24.46
N TYR A 58 -15.10 12.10 -23.13
CA TYR A 58 -14.56 13.07 -22.19
C TYR A 58 -13.65 12.43 -21.17
N LYS A 59 -12.48 13.05 -20.94
CA LYS A 59 -11.58 12.71 -19.84
C LYS A 59 -12.17 13.21 -18.53
N ARG A 60 -12.18 12.39 -17.50
CA ARG A 60 -12.56 12.79 -16.14
C ARG A 60 -11.36 12.66 -15.21
N PRO A 61 -10.91 13.75 -14.56
CA PRO A 61 -9.83 13.67 -13.59
C PRO A 61 -10.31 13.13 -12.25
N THR A 62 -9.37 12.64 -11.45
CA THR A 62 -9.50 12.49 -10.01
C THR A 62 -8.47 13.38 -9.32
N ILE A 63 -8.86 14.06 -8.24
CA ILE A 63 -7.97 14.80 -7.36
C ILE A 63 -7.77 13.94 -6.13
N LYS A 64 -6.52 13.57 -5.87
CA LYS A 64 -6.18 12.76 -4.71
C LYS A 64 -6.05 13.65 -3.48
N ILE A 65 -6.49 13.15 -2.33
CA ILE A 65 -6.29 13.81 -1.03
C ILE A 65 -4.81 13.81 -0.62
N ASN A 66 -4.47 14.52 0.45
CA ASN A 66 -3.09 14.65 0.99
C ASN A 66 -2.08 15.21 -0.03
N GLY A 67 -2.54 16.07 -0.94
CA GLY A 67 -1.68 16.68 -1.95
C GLY A 67 -1.05 15.71 -2.94
N ALA A 68 -1.64 14.52 -3.11
CA ALA A 68 -1.11 13.49 -4.00
C ALA A 68 -1.37 13.76 -5.50
N GLY A 69 -1.87 14.98 -5.83
CA GLY A 69 -1.98 15.49 -7.19
C GLY A 69 -3.23 15.05 -7.94
N ILE A 70 -3.18 15.20 -9.25
CA ILE A 70 -4.28 14.96 -10.18
C ILE A 70 -3.86 13.89 -11.17
N SER A 71 -4.78 12.97 -11.48
CA SER A 71 -4.57 11.92 -12.48
C SER A 71 -5.83 11.69 -13.30
N LEU A 72 -5.68 11.06 -14.45
CA LEU A 72 -6.83 10.60 -15.24
C LEU A 72 -7.54 9.48 -14.47
N ARG A 73 -8.85 9.66 -14.23
CA ARG A 73 -9.71 8.62 -13.67
C ARG A 73 -10.15 7.64 -14.74
N ASP A 74 -10.76 8.19 -15.79
CA ASP A 74 -11.28 7.43 -16.93
C ASP A 74 -11.55 8.35 -18.12
N LYS A 75 -11.87 7.72 -19.26
CA LYS A 75 -12.40 8.38 -20.44
C LYS A 75 -13.74 7.72 -20.78
N VAL A 76 -14.81 8.49 -20.73
CA VAL A 76 -16.17 7.97 -20.91
C VAL A 76 -16.94 8.72 -21.99
N LYS A 77 -17.88 8.03 -22.60
CA LYS A 77 -18.82 8.64 -23.56
C LYS A 77 -19.79 9.57 -22.83
N GLY A 78 -20.15 10.68 -23.47
CA GLY A 78 -21.00 11.72 -22.87
C GLY A 78 -22.36 11.21 -22.37
N GLU A 79 -22.93 10.17 -23.02
CA GLU A 79 -24.17 9.52 -22.55
C GLU A 79 -24.09 9.02 -21.10
N LYS A 80 -22.88 8.62 -20.63
CA LYS A 80 -22.63 8.15 -19.26
C LYS A 80 -22.40 9.28 -18.26
N ILE A 81 -22.40 10.52 -18.69
CA ILE A 81 -22.23 11.70 -17.84
C ILE A 81 -23.60 12.29 -17.55
N GLY A 82 -24.06 12.17 -16.30
CA GLY A 82 -25.41 12.62 -15.90
C GLY A 82 -25.58 14.13 -15.99
N THR A 83 -24.59 14.91 -15.50
CA THR A 83 -24.65 16.39 -15.57
C THR A 83 -24.11 16.89 -16.90
N LYS A 84 -24.94 17.42 -17.77
CA LYS A 84 -24.57 17.84 -19.13
C LYS A 84 -23.85 19.19 -19.21
N SER A 85 -23.95 20.04 -18.20
CA SER A 85 -23.13 21.26 -18.09
C SER A 85 -21.94 21.00 -17.20
N GLN A 86 -20.73 21.07 -17.75
CA GLN A 86 -19.46 20.79 -17.07
C GLN A 86 -18.50 21.97 -17.28
N PHE A 87 -17.39 21.98 -16.56
CA PHE A 87 -16.30 22.92 -16.75
C PHE A 87 -15.10 22.24 -17.39
N LEU A 88 -14.49 22.93 -18.35
CA LEU A 88 -13.30 22.46 -19.07
C LEU A 88 -12.05 22.80 -18.26
N ILE A 89 -11.09 21.88 -18.20
CA ILE A 89 -9.79 22.10 -17.57
C ILE A 89 -8.67 22.12 -18.59
N LYS A 90 -7.62 22.91 -18.31
CA LYS A 90 -6.44 23.05 -19.15
C LYS A 90 -5.18 22.69 -18.35
N LYS A 91 -4.17 22.13 -19.03
CA LYS A 91 -2.84 21.91 -18.48
C LYS A 91 -2.33 23.16 -17.77
N GLY A 92 -1.70 22.96 -16.62
CA GLY A 92 -1.09 24.04 -15.83
C GLY A 92 -2.05 24.84 -14.96
N GLN A 93 -3.36 24.73 -15.14
CA GLN A 93 -4.32 25.33 -14.21
C GLN A 93 -4.18 24.72 -12.81
N PHE A 94 -4.47 25.52 -11.79
CA PHE A 94 -4.58 25.03 -10.41
C PHE A 94 -6.02 24.55 -10.17
N LEU A 95 -6.17 23.31 -9.76
CA LEU A 95 -7.48 22.64 -9.58
C LEU A 95 -7.65 22.18 -8.14
N LEU A 96 -8.84 22.36 -7.59
CA LEU A 96 -9.17 21.87 -6.25
C LEU A 96 -10.58 21.29 -6.17
N SER A 97 -10.81 20.38 -5.20
CA SER A 97 -12.13 19.93 -4.77
C SER A 97 -12.60 20.80 -3.60
N LYS A 98 -13.70 21.54 -3.76
CA LYS A 98 -14.21 22.38 -2.66
C LYS A 98 -14.72 21.57 -1.46
N ILE A 99 -15.06 20.28 -1.66
CA ILE A 99 -15.52 19.38 -0.60
C ILE A 99 -14.30 18.79 0.17
N ASP A 100 -13.26 18.40 -0.57
CA ASP A 100 -12.10 17.71 -0.01
C ASP A 100 -10.87 18.60 0.16
N ALA A 101 -11.01 19.91 0.03
CA ALA A 101 -9.93 20.88 0.25
C ALA A 101 -9.29 20.71 1.64
N ARG A 102 -10.10 20.48 2.67
CA ARG A 102 -9.65 20.17 4.05
C ARG A 102 -8.81 18.89 4.14
N ASN A 103 -8.97 18.00 3.19
CA ASN A 103 -8.20 16.75 3.08
C ASN A 103 -7.02 16.91 2.11
N GLY A 104 -6.69 18.12 1.67
CA GLY A 104 -5.57 18.38 0.77
C GLY A 104 -5.82 18.00 -0.69
N ALA A 105 -7.09 18.05 -1.16
CA ALA A 105 -7.42 17.76 -2.55
C ALA A 105 -7.16 19.00 -3.44
N PHE A 106 -5.90 19.27 -3.71
CA PHE A 106 -5.38 20.33 -4.56
C PHE A 106 -4.35 19.78 -5.55
N GLY A 107 -4.16 20.45 -6.68
CA GLY A 107 -3.09 20.10 -7.59
C GLY A 107 -3.02 20.95 -8.85
N VAL A 108 -1.93 20.78 -9.58
CA VAL A 108 -1.72 21.33 -10.92
C VAL A 108 -2.26 20.33 -11.94
N VAL A 109 -3.03 20.81 -12.91
CA VAL A 109 -3.60 19.97 -13.97
C VAL A 109 -2.48 19.46 -14.88
N PRO A 110 -2.22 18.14 -14.91
CA PRO A 110 -1.19 17.58 -15.79
C PRO A 110 -1.69 17.44 -17.23
N GLU A 111 -0.75 17.24 -18.15
CA GLU A 111 -1.03 17.11 -19.58
C GLU A 111 -2.00 15.96 -19.91
N GLU A 112 -1.88 14.82 -19.20
CA GLU A 112 -2.72 13.65 -19.47
C GLU A 112 -4.22 13.92 -19.33
N VAL A 113 -4.61 14.90 -18.51
CA VAL A 113 -6.02 15.27 -18.29
C VAL A 113 -6.41 16.60 -18.96
N GLU A 114 -5.54 17.19 -19.76
CA GLU A 114 -5.92 18.39 -20.55
C GLU A 114 -7.16 18.13 -21.40
N GLY A 115 -8.04 19.12 -21.45
CA GLY A 115 -9.35 19.01 -22.12
C GLY A 115 -10.35 18.13 -21.35
N GLY A 116 -10.03 17.75 -20.13
CA GLY A 116 -10.93 17.02 -19.25
C GLY A 116 -12.07 17.88 -18.72
N VAL A 117 -13.09 17.22 -18.18
CA VAL A 117 -14.30 17.88 -17.67
C VAL A 117 -14.50 17.61 -16.18
N ILE A 118 -14.98 18.63 -15.47
CA ILE A 118 -15.24 18.60 -14.03
C ILE A 118 -16.61 19.18 -13.71
N THR A 119 -17.20 18.71 -12.60
CA THR A 119 -18.45 19.24 -12.06
C THR A 119 -18.23 20.55 -11.28
N GLY A 120 -19.30 21.26 -10.94
CA GLY A 120 -19.26 22.46 -10.09
C GLY A 120 -18.75 22.24 -8.66
N ASN A 121 -18.44 20.99 -8.26
CA ASN A 121 -17.77 20.69 -6.97
C ASN A 121 -16.26 20.91 -7.01
N PHE A 122 -15.71 21.17 -8.18
CA PHE A 122 -14.33 21.47 -8.41
C PHE A 122 -14.15 22.89 -8.92
N TRP A 123 -13.03 23.49 -8.59
CA TRP A 123 -12.68 24.82 -9.07
C TRP A 123 -11.33 24.78 -9.77
N THR A 124 -11.28 25.46 -10.94
CA THR A 124 -10.03 25.70 -11.66
C THR A 124 -9.68 27.18 -11.59
N PHE A 125 -8.39 27.44 -11.55
CA PHE A 125 -7.82 28.77 -11.55
C PHE A 125 -6.71 28.86 -12.59
N ASP A 126 -6.71 29.93 -13.36
CA ASP A 126 -5.57 30.31 -14.17
C ASP A 126 -4.49 30.88 -13.27
N VAL A 127 -3.26 30.51 -13.54
CA VAL A 127 -2.09 30.84 -12.71
C VAL A 127 -1.27 31.92 -13.37
N ASN A 128 -0.91 32.97 -12.63
CA ASN A 128 0.07 33.95 -13.09
C ASN A 128 1.49 33.42 -12.87
N TYR A 129 2.05 32.78 -13.88
CA TYR A 129 3.37 32.18 -13.86
C TYR A 129 4.53 33.17 -13.66
N ASN A 130 4.31 34.48 -13.88
CA ASN A 130 5.30 35.50 -13.62
C ASN A 130 5.45 35.82 -12.12
N VAL A 131 4.53 35.31 -11.29
CA VAL A 131 4.47 35.59 -9.86
C VAL A 131 4.66 34.33 -9.04
N ILE A 132 4.07 33.20 -9.46
CA ILE A 132 4.10 31.95 -8.71
C ILE A 132 4.37 30.73 -9.59
N ASN A 133 5.25 29.86 -9.13
CA ASN A 133 5.34 28.50 -9.64
C ASN A 133 4.16 27.68 -9.11
N PRO A 134 3.30 27.11 -9.95
CA PRO A 134 2.11 26.39 -9.48
C PRO A 134 2.44 25.14 -8.63
N TYR A 135 3.59 24.53 -8.85
CA TYR A 135 4.05 23.41 -8.03
C TYR A 135 4.49 23.87 -6.63
N PHE A 136 5.05 25.09 -6.51
CA PHE A 136 5.31 25.68 -5.20
C PHE A 136 4.00 25.89 -4.42
N LEU A 137 2.95 26.39 -5.07
CA LEU A 137 1.64 26.49 -4.46
C LEU A 137 1.09 25.12 -4.05
N GLN A 138 1.24 24.10 -4.91
CA GLN A 138 0.83 22.74 -4.60
C GLN A 138 1.54 22.20 -3.34
N LEU A 139 2.83 22.46 -3.17
CA LEU A 139 3.57 22.07 -1.97
C LEU A 139 3.04 22.76 -0.72
N ILE A 140 2.74 24.06 -0.78
CA ILE A 140 2.10 24.78 0.34
C ILE A 140 0.76 24.17 0.70
N THR A 141 -0.10 23.89 -0.29
CA THR A 141 -1.43 23.34 -0.05
C THR A 141 -1.41 21.90 0.48
N LYS A 142 -0.29 21.19 0.32
CA LYS A 142 -0.08 19.86 0.88
C LYS A 142 0.20 19.89 2.39
N THR A 143 0.68 21.02 2.92
CA THR A 143 1.02 21.11 4.34
C THR A 143 -0.19 20.99 5.27
N LYS A 144 0.03 20.42 6.44
CA LYS A 144 -1.04 20.29 7.46
C LYS A 144 -1.61 21.66 7.85
N GLN A 145 -0.77 22.67 7.95
CA GLN A 145 -1.16 24.03 8.28
C GLN A 145 -2.13 24.62 7.26
N PHE A 146 -1.89 24.39 5.95
CA PHE A 146 -2.81 24.87 4.92
C PHE A 146 -4.12 24.07 4.88
N GLN A 147 -4.06 22.77 5.15
CA GLN A 147 -5.27 21.94 5.28
C GLN A 147 -6.16 22.41 6.44
N ASP A 148 -5.55 22.72 7.60
CA ASP A 148 -6.26 23.26 8.76
C ASP A 148 -6.87 24.65 8.46
N LEU A 149 -6.17 25.50 7.69
CA LEU A 149 -6.71 26.76 7.19
C LEU A 149 -7.92 26.53 6.27
N SER A 150 -7.82 25.59 5.35
CA SER A 150 -8.91 25.21 4.45
C SER A 150 -10.11 24.65 5.22
N GLN A 151 -9.88 23.87 6.28
CA GLN A 151 -10.93 23.39 7.18
C GLN A 151 -11.65 24.56 7.88
N SER A 152 -10.91 25.55 8.38
CA SER A 152 -11.48 26.70 9.08
C SER A 152 -12.34 27.59 8.16
N ALA A 153 -12.01 27.65 6.89
CA ALA A 153 -12.71 28.42 5.86
C ALA A 153 -13.83 27.63 5.14
N SER A 154 -14.09 26.42 5.60
CA SER A 154 -15.14 25.56 5.03
C SER A 154 -16.42 25.66 5.86
N VAL A 155 -17.56 25.82 5.18
CA VAL A 155 -18.90 25.95 5.78
C VAL A 155 -19.77 24.77 5.36
N GLY A 156 -20.51 24.20 6.32
CA GLY A 156 -21.44 23.10 6.04
C GLY A 156 -21.91 22.41 7.31
N THR A 157 -22.82 21.44 7.14
CA THR A 157 -23.37 20.63 8.23
C THR A 157 -22.90 19.17 8.13
N THR A 158 -22.61 18.58 9.28
CA THR A 158 -22.23 17.16 9.47
C THR A 158 -21.01 16.73 8.61
N ASN A 159 -21.17 16.09 7.48
CA ASN A 159 -20.04 15.49 6.72
C ASN A 159 -19.70 16.23 5.42
N ARG A 160 -20.43 17.28 5.05
CA ARG A 160 -20.23 18.04 3.80
C ARG A 160 -19.92 19.49 4.10
N ASN A 161 -18.65 19.79 4.29
CA ASN A 161 -18.16 21.15 4.42
C ASN A 161 -17.59 21.60 3.08
N TYR A 162 -17.96 22.78 2.63
CA TYR A 162 -17.54 23.35 1.36
C TYR A 162 -16.61 24.55 1.61
N LEU A 163 -15.42 24.49 1.07
CA LEU A 163 -14.50 25.62 1.07
C LEU A 163 -15.19 26.81 0.38
N GLN A 164 -15.05 28.00 0.95
CA GLN A 164 -15.59 29.24 0.37
C GLN A 164 -14.55 29.87 -0.56
N GLU A 165 -14.95 30.21 -1.82
CA GLU A 165 -14.05 30.72 -2.86
C GLU A 165 -13.36 32.02 -2.42
N GLU A 166 -14.13 32.95 -1.87
CA GLU A 166 -13.61 34.23 -1.39
C GLU A 166 -12.61 34.06 -0.24
N SER A 167 -12.92 33.16 0.71
CA SER A 167 -12.01 32.84 1.81
C SER A 167 -10.71 32.26 1.30
N PHE A 168 -10.75 31.29 0.39
CA PHE A 168 -9.57 30.69 -0.23
C PHE A 168 -8.70 31.72 -0.96
N LEU A 169 -9.31 32.57 -1.77
CA LEU A 169 -8.60 33.62 -2.50
C LEU A 169 -8.00 34.69 -1.60
N ASN A 170 -8.54 34.90 -0.40
CA ASN A 170 -8.01 35.81 0.60
C ASN A 170 -6.96 35.18 1.54
N PHE A 171 -6.68 33.88 1.45
CA PHE A 171 -5.57 33.28 2.20
C PHE A 171 -4.26 33.96 1.80
N SER A 172 -3.45 34.25 2.80
CA SER A 172 -2.11 34.82 2.58
C SER A 172 -1.08 33.71 2.79
N ILE A 173 -0.20 33.53 1.81
CA ILE A 173 0.91 32.59 1.83
C ILE A 173 2.24 33.30 1.67
N PRO A 174 3.37 32.76 2.18
CA PRO A 174 4.69 33.30 1.91
C PRO A 174 5.00 33.17 0.42
N LEU A 175 5.46 34.25 -0.18
CA LEU A 175 5.82 34.29 -1.59
C LEU A 175 7.31 34.68 -1.76
N PRO A 176 8.19 33.66 -1.87
CA PRO A 176 9.58 33.87 -2.26
C PRO A 176 9.72 34.49 -3.66
N PRO A 177 10.88 35.07 -4.03
CA PRO A 177 11.21 35.34 -5.43
C PRO A 177 11.03 34.06 -6.29
N LEU A 178 10.70 34.24 -7.56
CA LEU A 178 10.39 33.09 -8.45
C LEU A 178 11.57 32.11 -8.55
N SER A 179 12.82 32.61 -8.59
CA SER A 179 14.04 31.80 -8.55
C SER A 179 14.14 30.89 -7.32
N ASP A 180 13.73 31.41 -6.16
CA ASP A 180 13.74 30.65 -4.92
C ASP A 180 12.64 29.58 -4.94
N GLN A 181 11.44 29.95 -5.45
CA GLN A 181 10.35 28.99 -5.63
C GLN A 181 10.78 27.82 -6.54
N GLU A 182 11.43 28.09 -7.67
CA GLU A 182 11.95 27.09 -8.59
C GLU A 182 12.98 26.18 -7.91
N THR A 183 13.88 26.76 -7.12
CA THR A 183 14.89 26.01 -6.36
C THR A 183 14.23 25.10 -5.32
N ILE A 184 13.26 25.61 -4.57
CA ILE A 184 12.52 24.85 -3.56
C ILE A 184 11.78 23.69 -4.21
N VAL A 185 11.05 23.95 -5.30
CA VAL A 185 10.30 22.94 -6.05
C VAL A 185 11.24 21.86 -6.60
N LYS A 186 12.34 22.29 -7.23
CA LYS A 186 13.34 21.39 -7.78
C LYS A 186 13.91 20.45 -6.70
N ASN A 187 14.39 21.02 -5.59
CA ASN A 187 14.98 20.25 -4.50
C ASN A 187 13.99 19.24 -3.89
N TYR A 188 12.72 19.62 -3.77
CA TYR A 188 11.66 18.72 -3.31
C TYR A 188 11.46 17.55 -4.28
N TYR A 189 11.22 17.86 -5.56
CA TYR A 189 10.89 16.82 -6.54
C TYR A 189 12.10 15.97 -6.92
N ASP A 190 13.32 16.46 -6.85
CA ASP A 190 14.54 15.66 -7.04
C ASP A 190 14.60 14.53 -5.98
N LYS A 191 14.32 14.84 -4.71
CA LYS A 191 14.26 13.82 -3.64
C LYS A 191 13.11 12.84 -3.84
N ILE A 192 11.91 13.31 -4.24
CA ILE A 192 10.75 12.44 -4.51
C ILE A 192 11.04 11.50 -5.69
N THR A 193 11.69 12.02 -6.75
CA THR A 193 12.09 11.22 -7.92
C THR A 193 13.09 10.14 -7.52
N GLN A 194 14.11 10.51 -6.73
CA GLN A 194 15.10 9.56 -6.23
C GLN A 194 14.47 8.49 -5.32
N ALA A 195 13.55 8.89 -4.44
CA ALA A 195 12.79 7.96 -3.61
C ALA A 195 11.96 6.98 -4.45
N THR A 196 11.33 7.47 -5.52
CA THR A 196 10.57 6.63 -6.46
C THR A 196 11.48 5.64 -7.20
N THR A 197 12.67 6.08 -7.60
CA THR A 197 13.68 5.20 -8.24
C THR A 197 14.10 4.08 -7.29
N TYR A 198 14.34 4.37 -6.00
CA TYR A 198 14.69 3.34 -5.03
C TYR A 198 13.55 2.33 -4.81
N GLU A 199 12.30 2.77 -4.81
CA GLU A 199 11.17 1.84 -4.74
C GLU A 199 11.05 0.95 -5.97
N GLN A 200 11.24 1.49 -7.17
CA GLN A 200 11.26 0.71 -8.41
C GLN A 200 12.40 -0.31 -8.43
N GLN A 201 13.58 0.05 -7.92
CA GLN A 201 14.69 -0.89 -7.76
C GLN A 201 14.34 -2.01 -6.78
N ALA A 202 13.71 -1.68 -5.64
CA ALA A 202 13.27 -2.66 -4.67
C ALA A 202 12.23 -3.63 -5.25
N GLU A 203 11.25 -3.13 -6.02
CA GLU A 203 10.25 -3.96 -6.73
C GLU A 203 10.89 -4.87 -7.78
N THR A 204 11.93 -4.39 -8.46
CA THR A 204 12.68 -5.19 -9.43
C THR A 204 13.42 -6.32 -8.73
N LEU A 205 14.07 -6.04 -7.60
CA LEU A 205 14.74 -7.07 -6.80
C LEU A 205 13.77 -8.12 -6.25
N GLU A 206 12.55 -7.72 -5.86
CA GLU A 206 11.53 -8.69 -5.44
C GLU A 206 11.16 -9.68 -6.56
N LYS A 207 11.04 -9.20 -7.77
CA LYS A 207 10.82 -10.07 -8.96
C LYS A 207 12.03 -10.95 -9.24
N ASN A 208 13.24 -10.41 -9.06
CA ASN A 208 14.47 -11.15 -9.27
C ASN A 208 14.66 -12.31 -8.28
N ILE A 209 14.11 -12.23 -7.07
CA ILE A 209 14.12 -13.35 -6.11
C ILE A 209 13.44 -14.59 -6.72
N GLU A 210 12.26 -14.41 -7.30
CA GLU A 210 11.51 -15.53 -7.90
C GLU A 210 12.21 -16.08 -9.14
N ASN A 211 12.70 -15.20 -10.02
CA ASN A 211 13.47 -15.61 -11.22
C ASN A 211 14.75 -16.37 -10.83
N TYR A 212 15.47 -15.88 -9.83
CA TYR A 212 16.66 -16.54 -9.31
C TYR A 212 16.35 -17.95 -8.79
N LEU A 213 15.22 -18.13 -8.09
CA LEU A 213 14.79 -19.45 -7.63
C LEU A 213 14.48 -20.38 -8.82
N PHE A 214 13.77 -19.93 -9.82
CA PHE A 214 13.49 -20.73 -11.02
C PHE A 214 14.77 -21.15 -11.73
N GLU A 215 15.68 -20.23 -11.96
CA GLU A 215 16.95 -20.49 -12.65
C GLU A 215 17.87 -21.42 -11.83
N SER A 216 18.04 -21.13 -10.55
CA SER A 216 18.90 -21.92 -9.64
C SER A 216 18.39 -23.35 -9.49
N LEU A 217 17.10 -23.52 -9.42
CA LEU A 217 16.46 -24.83 -9.27
C LEU A 217 16.23 -25.55 -10.61
N GLY A 218 16.47 -24.89 -11.75
CA GLY A 218 16.20 -25.47 -13.06
C GLY A 218 14.72 -25.79 -13.29
N ILE A 219 13.86 -24.91 -12.85
CA ILE A 219 12.42 -25.03 -13.05
C ILE A 219 12.02 -24.22 -14.29
N GLU A 220 11.42 -24.88 -15.27
CA GLU A 220 10.92 -24.19 -16.45
C GLU A 220 9.66 -23.38 -16.13
N GLN A 221 9.72 -22.06 -16.36
CA GLN A 221 8.54 -21.21 -16.27
C GLN A 221 7.62 -21.49 -17.46
N LYS A 222 6.66 -22.37 -17.28
CA LYS A 222 5.59 -22.53 -18.27
C LYS A 222 4.63 -21.37 -18.11
N THR A 223 4.62 -20.44 -19.07
CA THR A 223 3.57 -19.44 -19.21
C THR A 223 2.24 -20.16 -19.41
N GLU A 224 1.44 -20.26 -18.35
CA GLU A 224 0.06 -20.74 -18.49
C GLU A 224 -0.69 -19.75 -19.39
N GLN A 225 -0.80 -20.08 -20.67
CA GLN A 225 -1.82 -19.43 -21.49
C GLN A 225 -3.17 -19.85 -20.91
N LYS A 226 -3.83 -18.93 -20.23
CA LYS A 226 -5.25 -19.06 -19.84
C LYS A 226 -6.11 -19.08 -21.11
N THR A 227 -6.02 -20.12 -21.87
CA THR A 227 -7.00 -20.41 -22.91
C THR A 227 -8.27 -20.85 -22.20
N LYS A 228 -9.15 -19.89 -21.88
CA LYS A 228 -10.53 -20.21 -21.55
C LYS A 228 -11.12 -20.90 -22.78
N LYS A 229 -11.03 -22.21 -22.83
CA LYS A 229 -11.74 -22.99 -23.83
C LYS A 229 -13.24 -22.68 -23.67
N LYS A 230 -13.83 -22.01 -24.65
CA LYS A 230 -15.28 -21.78 -24.69
C LYS A 230 -15.96 -23.11 -24.97
N GLY A 231 -16.94 -23.48 -24.15
CA GLY A 231 -17.76 -24.69 -24.33
C GLY A 231 -17.81 -25.57 -23.08
N LEU A 232 -18.58 -26.63 -23.17
CA LEU A 232 -18.65 -27.68 -22.14
C LEU A 232 -17.32 -28.43 -22.11
N GLN A 233 -16.75 -28.58 -20.93
CA GLN A 233 -15.56 -29.38 -20.68
C GLN A 233 -15.93 -30.52 -19.76
N PHE A 234 -15.43 -31.72 -20.06
CA PHE A 234 -15.74 -32.95 -19.32
C PHE A 234 -14.46 -33.45 -18.65
N VAL A 235 -14.57 -33.82 -17.38
CA VAL A 235 -13.58 -34.57 -16.64
C VAL A 235 -14.20 -35.89 -16.22
N GLU A 236 -13.49 -36.97 -16.48
CA GLU A 236 -13.92 -38.30 -16.07
C GLU A 236 -13.84 -38.41 -14.54
N PHE A 237 -14.91 -38.85 -13.90
CA PHE A 237 -15.03 -38.86 -12.45
C PHE A 237 -13.86 -39.59 -11.74
N TYR A 238 -13.40 -40.69 -12.30
CA TYR A 238 -12.26 -41.43 -11.72
C TYR A 238 -10.90 -40.73 -11.84
N LYS A 239 -10.80 -39.65 -12.64
CA LYS A 239 -9.60 -38.78 -12.76
C LYS A 239 -9.68 -37.55 -11.88
N MET A 240 -10.78 -37.39 -11.14
CA MET A 240 -10.98 -36.21 -10.30
C MET A 240 -10.44 -36.47 -8.90
N ASP A 241 -9.25 -35.95 -8.62
CA ASP A 241 -8.67 -35.91 -7.27
C ASP A 241 -9.27 -34.83 -6.40
N PHE A 242 -9.85 -33.80 -7.00
CA PHE A 242 -10.39 -32.62 -6.33
C PHE A 242 -11.58 -31.99 -7.07
N TRP A 243 -12.60 -31.49 -6.34
CA TRP A 243 -13.83 -30.90 -6.92
C TRP A 243 -13.67 -29.44 -7.40
N GLY A 244 -12.51 -29.01 -7.82
CA GLY A 244 -12.27 -27.64 -8.31
C GLY A 244 -12.30 -27.58 -9.84
N VAL A 245 -13.09 -26.66 -10.42
CA VAL A 245 -13.09 -26.43 -11.88
C VAL A 245 -11.71 -25.99 -12.33
N ASP A 246 -11.13 -25.03 -11.65
CA ASP A 246 -9.79 -24.51 -11.97
C ASP A 246 -8.70 -25.58 -11.78
N TYR A 247 -8.83 -26.44 -10.79
CA TYR A 247 -7.93 -27.57 -10.56
C TYR A 247 -7.94 -28.58 -11.71
N ASN A 248 -9.13 -29.03 -12.11
CA ASN A 248 -9.27 -30.09 -13.12
C ASN A 248 -8.96 -29.64 -14.54
N PHE A 249 -8.97 -28.33 -14.80
CA PHE A 249 -8.70 -27.75 -16.14
C PHE A 249 -7.43 -26.88 -16.18
N SER A 250 -6.70 -26.74 -15.06
CA SER A 250 -5.37 -26.15 -15.06
C SER A 250 -4.35 -27.17 -15.59
N SER A 251 -3.57 -26.79 -16.57
CA SER A 251 -2.55 -27.65 -17.15
C SER A 251 -1.44 -27.94 -16.13
N SER A 252 -1.17 -29.21 -15.97
CA SER A 252 0.03 -29.90 -15.47
C SER A 252 0.26 -30.02 -13.97
N ASP A 253 0.30 -31.31 -13.56
CA ASP A 253 0.84 -31.80 -12.27
C ASP A 253 2.34 -31.45 -12.07
N LYS A 254 3.04 -31.02 -13.14
CA LYS A 254 4.48 -30.75 -13.19
C LYS A 254 4.82 -29.28 -13.11
N PHE A 255 4.05 -28.53 -12.37
CA PHE A 255 4.15 -27.07 -12.27
C PHE A 255 5.46 -26.59 -11.66
N PHE A 256 6.07 -27.35 -10.75
CA PHE A 256 7.24 -26.94 -9.96
C PHE A 256 8.31 -28.02 -9.92
N GLU A 257 8.46 -28.79 -11.00
CA GLU A 257 9.48 -29.82 -11.10
C GLU A 257 10.78 -29.27 -11.70
N SER A 258 11.88 -29.56 -11.04
CA SER A 258 13.22 -29.29 -11.53
C SER A 258 13.64 -30.35 -12.54
N VAL A 259 14.38 -29.89 -13.58
CA VAL A 259 15.14 -30.78 -14.49
C VAL A 259 16.56 -31.06 -13.98
N LYS A 260 17.02 -30.32 -12.95
CA LYS A 260 18.38 -30.42 -12.42
C LYS A 260 18.48 -31.27 -11.15
N PHE A 261 17.42 -31.29 -10.33
CA PHE A 261 17.45 -31.89 -9.00
C PHE A 261 16.30 -32.87 -8.81
N GLU A 262 16.48 -33.78 -7.86
CA GLU A 262 15.43 -34.72 -7.46
C GLU A 262 14.22 -33.95 -6.92
N ASN A 263 13.05 -34.34 -7.39
CA ASN A 263 11.77 -33.75 -6.99
C ASN A 263 11.08 -34.67 -5.98
N THR A 264 10.67 -34.13 -4.86
CA THR A 264 9.98 -34.90 -3.81
C THR A 264 8.79 -34.14 -3.23
N LYS A 265 7.84 -34.87 -2.66
CA LYS A 265 6.69 -34.26 -1.99
C LYS A 265 7.10 -33.65 -0.66
N LEU A 266 6.56 -32.47 -0.34
CA LEU A 266 6.94 -31.73 0.87
C LEU A 266 6.75 -32.56 2.15
N LYS A 267 5.72 -33.43 2.23
CA LYS A 267 5.48 -34.34 3.36
C LYS A 267 6.64 -35.31 3.64
N ASN A 268 7.49 -35.58 2.65
CA ASN A 268 8.63 -36.49 2.81
C ASN A 268 9.79 -35.81 3.55
N VAL A 269 9.92 -34.49 3.44
CA VAL A 269 11.03 -33.69 3.97
C VAL A 269 10.62 -32.77 5.13
N ALA A 270 9.34 -32.53 5.33
CA ALA A 270 8.82 -31.70 6.41
C ALA A 270 7.56 -32.31 7.05
N LEU A 271 7.35 -32.02 8.33
CA LEU A 271 6.12 -32.38 9.04
C LEU A 271 5.10 -31.26 8.88
N ILE A 272 3.92 -31.58 8.36
CA ILE A 272 2.83 -30.63 8.17
C ILE A 272 1.82 -30.76 9.32
N ASN A 273 1.60 -29.67 10.05
CA ASN A 273 0.75 -29.61 11.26
C ASN A 273 1.14 -30.67 12.30
N PRO A 274 2.42 -30.73 12.72
CA PRO A 274 2.84 -31.70 13.74
C PRO A 274 2.17 -31.38 15.08
N ILE A 275 1.95 -32.40 15.89
CA ILE A 275 1.50 -32.22 17.27
C ILE A 275 2.65 -31.57 18.07
N THR A 276 2.33 -30.49 18.78
CA THR A 276 3.26 -29.82 19.69
C THR A 276 2.78 -30.05 21.12
N TYR A 277 3.60 -30.74 21.92
CA TYR A 277 3.34 -31.00 23.34
C TYR A 277 3.92 -29.86 24.16
N PHE A 278 3.09 -29.28 25.02
CA PHE A 278 3.54 -28.28 25.98
C PHE A 278 3.89 -28.92 27.34
N PRO A 279 4.73 -28.29 28.12
CA PRO A 279 4.95 -28.67 29.52
C PRO A 279 3.63 -28.72 30.29
N ASN A 280 3.56 -29.62 31.27
CA ASN A 280 2.35 -29.78 32.11
C ASN A 280 2.29 -28.71 33.23
N ASP A 281 2.49 -27.44 32.85
CA ASP A 281 2.38 -26.26 33.71
C ASP A 281 1.46 -25.24 33.06
N GLY A 282 0.21 -25.24 33.48
CA GLY A 282 -0.81 -24.33 32.94
C GLY A 282 -0.52 -22.84 33.15
N ASN A 283 0.35 -22.49 34.10
CA ASN A 283 0.72 -21.11 34.39
C ASN A 283 2.01 -20.66 33.67
N LEU A 284 2.66 -21.54 32.94
CA LEU A 284 3.82 -21.18 32.14
C LEU A 284 3.40 -20.20 31.04
N SER A 285 4.12 -19.07 30.95
CA SER A 285 3.92 -18.05 29.91
C SER A 285 4.57 -18.51 28.61
N ILE A 286 3.86 -18.40 27.50
CA ILE A 286 4.30 -18.75 26.15
C ILE A 286 4.00 -17.60 25.17
N SER A 287 4.62 -17.60 24.00
CA SER A 287 4.36 -16.60 22.98
C SER A 287 2.98 -16.76 22.37
N PHE A 288 2.32 -15.64 22.12
CA PHE A 288 1.06 -15.58 21.35
C PHE A 288 1.28 -14.75 20.07
N ILE A 289 1.13 -15.41 18.92
CA ILE A 289 1.35 -14.82 17.60
C ILE A 289 0.05 -14.91 16.78
N PRO A 290 -0.88 -13.97 16.94
CA PRO A 290 -2.04 -13.86 16.07
C PRO A 290 -1.65 -13.43 14.64
N MET A 291 -2.58 -13.50 13.69
CA MET A 291 -2.31 -13.30 12.26
C MET A 291 -1.74 -11.90 11.94
N GLU A 292 -2.16 -10.88 12.65
CA GLU A 292 -1.66 -9.51 12.49
C GLU A 292 -0.19 -9.33 12.90
N CYS A 293 0.34 -10.21 13.74
CA CYS A 293 1.73 -10.16 14.21
C CYS A 293 2.74 -10.74 13.21
N ILE A 294 2.29 -11.22 12.04
CA ILE A 294 3.18 -11.63 10.94
C ILE A 294 3.06 -10.63 9.80
N SER A 295 4.20 -10.06 9.39
CA SER A 295 4.29 -9.22 8.19
C SER A 295 4.27 -10.08 6.93
N ASP A 296 3.35 -9.78 6.02
CA ASP A 296 3.30 -10.38 4.68
C ASP A 296 4.48 -9.91 3.80
N LYS A 297 4.83 -8.62 3.88
CA LYS A 297 5.93 -8.03 3.12
C LYS A 297 7.28 -8.58 3.53
N GLU A 298 7.58 -8.57 4.83
CA GLU A 298 8.89 -8.98 5.34
C GLU A 298 8.99 -10.49 5.57
N GLY A 299 7.85 -11.19 5.70
CA GLY A 299 7.82 -12.62 5.96
C GLY A 299 8.39 -12.99 7.32
N LYS A 300 8.16 -12.15 8.33
CA LYS A 300 8.66 -12.36 9.70
C LYS A 300 7.62 -11.99 10.75
N VAL A 301 7.84 -12.47 11.97
CA VAL A 301 7.10 -12.03 13.15
C VAL A 301 7.54 -10.60 13.49
N ILE A 302 6.60 -9.67 13.57
CA ILE A 302 6.84 -8.25 13.89
C ILE A 302 6.48 -7.91 15.34
N GLU A 303 5.66 -8.74 15.98
CA GLU A 303 5.25 -8.58 17.38
C GLU A 303 5.04 -9.98 17.99
N GLN A 304 5.44 -10.15 19.24
CA GLN A 304 5.12 -11.33 20.04
C GLN A 304 4.38 -10.85 21.30
N ARG A 305 3.19 -11.39 21.53
CA ARG A 305 2.42 -11.20 22.75
C ARG A 305 2.62 -12.40 23.66
N GLU A 306 2.18 -12.31 24.91
CA GLU A 306 2.27 -13.41 25.86
C GLU A 306 0.91 -13.97 26.22
N ARG A 307 0.87 -15.26 26.56
CA ARG A 307 -0.33 -15.96 27.01
C ARG A 307 0.07 -17.14 27.91
N LEU A 308 -0.78 -17.53 28.86
CA LEU A 308 -0.55 -18.72 29.68
C LEU A 308 -0.97 -20.00 28.95
N ILE A 309 -0.29 -21.12 29.21
CA ILE A 309 -0.63 -22.43 28.59
C ILE A 309 -2.11 -22.79 28.83
N LYS A 310 -2.65 -22.57 30.03
CA LYS A 310 -4.07 -22.84 30.34
C LYS A 310 -5.06 -22.08 29.44
N GLU A 311 -4.63 -20.99 28.82
CA GLU A 311 -5.41 -20.16 27.89
C GLU A 311 -5.17 -20.54 26.41
N SER A 312 -4.38 -21.57 26.15
CA SER A 312 -3.98 -21.97 24.78
C SER A 312 -5.00 -22.85 24.06
N LYS A 313 -6.10 -23.23 24.73
CA LYS A 313 -7.14 -24.08 24.13
C LYS A 313 -7.77 -23.41 22.90
N GLY A 314 -7.85 -24.17 21.79
CA GLY A 314 -8.43 -23.67 20.55
C GLY A 314 -7.49 -22.92 19.62
N TYR A 315 -6.23 -22.71 20.02
CA TYR A 315 -5.20 -22.10 19.18
C TYR A 315 -4.29 -23.14 18.52
N THR A 316 -3.70 -22.79 17.39
CA THR A 316 -2.63 -23.58 16.76
C THR A 316 -1.38 -23.52 17.63
N LYS A 317 -0.81 -24.67 17.98
CA LYS A 317 0.40 -24.82 18.80
C LYS A 317 1.63 -24.99 17.93
N PHE A 318 2.73 -24.34 18.31
CA PHE A 318 4.02 -24.43 17.62
C PHE A 318 5.18 -24.21 18.60
N GLN A 319 6.38 -24.43 18.13
CA GLN A 319 7.62 -24.27 18.91
C GLN A 319 8.69 -23.50 18.12
N ASN A 320 9.80 -23.14 18.77
CA ASN A 320 10.94 -22.53 18.11
C ASN A 320 11.39 -23.35 16.88
N GLY A 321 11.68 -22.66 15.79
CA GLY A 321 12.11 -23.26 14.54
C GLY A 321 10.97 -23.72 13.63
N ASP A 322 9.70 -23.62 14.03
CA ASP A 322 8.58 -23.94 13.15
C ASP A 322 8.35 -22.80 12.14
N LEU A 323 7.89 -23.14 10.95
CA LEU A 323 7.38 -22.21 9.95
C LEU A 323 5.85 -22.14 10.07
N LEU A 324 5.35 -20.95 10.32
CA LEU A 324 3.92 -20.63 10.26
C LEU A 324 3.58 -20.15 8.85
N TRP A 325 2.62 -20.78 8.19
CA TRP A 325 2.14 -20.42 6.87
C TRP A 325 0.61 -20.18 6.91
N ALA A 326 0.19 -18.98 6.55
CA ALA A 326 -1.25 -18.64 6.55
C ALA A 326 -2.00 -19.47 5.52
N ARG A 327 -3.17 -20.02 5.89
CA ARG A 327 -4.01 -20.84 5.00
C ARG A 327 -5.26 -20.10 4.51
N ILE A 328 -5.67 -19.02 5.16
CA ILE A 328 -6.89 -18.27 4.87
C ILE A 328 -6.64 -17.09 3.93
N THR A 329 -7.62 -16.79 3.06
CA THR A 329 -7.67 -15.55 2.26
C THR A 329 -7.98 -14.32 3.13
N PRO A 330 -7.41 -13.14 2.85
CA PRO A 330 -6.38 -12.85 1.83
C PRO A 330 -4.94 -13.12 2.31
N CYS A 331 -4.75 -13.51 3.57
CA CYS A 331 -3.43 -13.64 4.21
C CYS A 331 -2.50 -14.60 3.44
N MET A 332 -3.03 -15.74 2.99
CA MET A 332 -2.26 -16.70 2.20
C MET A 332 -1.85 -16.11 0.85
N GLN A 333 -2.76 -15.45 0.15
CA GLN A 333 -2.51 -14.84 -1.15
C GLN A 333 -1.40 -13.78 -1.10
N ASN A 334 -1.27 -13.10 0.04
CA ASN A 334 -0.20 -12.12 0.30
C ASN A 334 1.10 -12.77 0.80
N GLY A 335 1.18 -14.12 0.84
CA GLY A 335 2.36 -14.84 1.27
C GLY A 335 2.68 -14.70 2.77
N LYS A 336 1.69 -14.41 3.61
CA LYS A 336 1.88 -14.23 5.05
C LYS A 336 2.37 -15.51 5.70
N SER A 337 3.67 -15.53 6.08
CA SER A 337 4.36 -16.66 6.68
C SER A 337 5.61 -16.20 7.41
N ALA A 338 6.05 -16.95 8.43
CA ALA A 338 7.28 -16.65 9.17
C ALA A 338 7.85 -17.90 9.83
N ILE A 339 9.16 -18.03 9.88
CA ILE A 339 9.83 -18.98 10.77
C ILE A 339 9.90 -18.32 12.15
N VAL A 340 9.37 -19.00 13.16
CA VAL A 340 9.32 -18.48 14.53
C VAL A 340 10.58 -18.82 15.29
N SER A 341 11.10 -17.84 16.00
CA SER A 341 12.28 -17.96 16.86
C SER A 341 12.13 -17.12 18.11
N ASN A 342 12.96 -17.39 19.11
CA ASN A 342 12.97 -16.66 20.38
C ASN A 342 11.59 -16.62 21.06
N LEU A 343 10.84 -17.72 20.94
CA LEU A 343 9.55 -17.83 21.63
C LEU A 343 9.76 -17.92 23.13
N LYS A 344 8.85 -17.33 23.88
CA LYS A 344 8.81 -17.41 25.34
C LYS A 344 8.77 -18.87 25.77
N ASN A 345 9.75 -19.29 26.56
CA ASN A 345 9.96 -20.70 26.98
C ASN A 345 10.02 -21.71 25.81
N GLY A 346 10.31 -21.26 24.59
CA GLY A 346 10.44 -22.10 23.39
C GLY A 346 9.10 -22.49 22.74
N TYR A 347 7.97 -22.06 23.25
CA TYR A 347 6.66 -22.47 22.79
C TYR A 347 5.79 -21.26 22.41
N GLY A 348 4.84 -21.51 21.50
CA GLY A 348 3.90 -20.50 21.09
C GLY A 348 2.54 -21.06 20.67
N VAL A 349 1.56 -20.17 20.68
CA VAL A 349 0.22 -20.40 20.13
C VAL A 349 -0.17 -19.23 19.24
N GLY A 350 -1.05 -19.48 18.28
CA GLY A 350 -1.50 -18.43 17.36
C GLY A 350 -2.79 -18.79 16.65
N SER A 351 -3.05 -18.07 15.57
CA SER A 351 -4.27 -18.24 14.78
C SER A 351 -4.49 -19.69 14.36
N THR A 352 -5.74 -20.17 14.41
CA THR A 352 -6.16 -21.46 13.84
C THR A 352 -6.03 -21.49 12.31
N GLU A 353 -5.77 -20.35 11.70
CA GLU A 353 -5.58 -20.19 10.27
C GLU A 353 -4.09 -20.30 9.83
N TYR A 354 -3.25 -20.93 10.66
CA TYR A 354 -1.91 -21.34 10.28
C TYR A 354 -1.84 -22.82 9.95
N HIS A 355 -1.08 -23.16 8.89
CA HIS A 355 -0.38 -24.42 8.81
C HIS A 355 0.99 -24.26 9.48
N VAL A 356 1.35 -25.26 10.30
CA VAL A 356 2.67 -25.34 10.94
C VAL A 356 3.51 -26.32 10.14
N ILE A 357 4.70 -25.91 9.74
CA ILE A 357 5.63 -26.75 8.99
C ILE A 357 6.90 -26.85 9.82
N ARG A 358 7.28 -28.07 10.13
CA ARG A 358 8.45 -28.38 10.95
C ARG A 358 9.46 -29.18 10.15
N GLN A 359 10.72 -28.85 10.29
CA GLN A 359 11.83 -29.62 9.71
C GLN A 359 11.76 -31.07 10.20
N LYS A 360 11.84 -32.04 9.26
CA LYS A 360 11.77 -33.47 9.56
C LYS A 360 13.15 -34.07 9.76
N ASN A 361 14.13 -33.60 8.99
CA ASN A 361 15.52 -34.04 9.03
C ASN A 361 16.46 -32.87 8.73
N THR A 362 17.76 -33.07 8.84
CA THR A 362 18.77 -32.05 8.56
C THR A 362 19.19 -31.93 7.09
N GLU A 363 18.60 -32.75 6.21
CA GLU A 363 18.91 -32.76 4.77
C GLU A 363 18.33 -31.55 4.04
N VAL A 364 17.18 -31.08 4.50
CA VAL A 364 16.49 -29.94 3.89
C VAL A 364 16.30 -28.81 4.90
N GLU A 365 16.89 -27.68 4.58
CA GLU A 365 16.79 -26.47 5.41
C GLU A 365 15.37 -25.89 5.39
N LEU A 366 14.79 -25.65 6.57
CA LEU A 366 13.42 -25.09 6.64
C LEU A 366 13.34 -23.71 5.99
N LYS A 367 14.42 -22.94 6.03
CA LYS A 367 14.49 -21.63 5.38
C LYS A 367 14.48 -21.72 3.85
N TYR A 368 15.00 -22.81 3.28
CA TYR A 368 14.86 -23.13 1.87
C TYR A 368 13.38 -23.40 1.53
N ILE A 369 12.70 -24.25 2.28
CA ILE A 369 11.26 -24.53 2.13
C ILE A 369 10.46 -23.23 2.27
N TYR A 370 10.76 -22.39 3.26
CA TYR A 370 10.12 -21.11 3.47
C TYR A 370 10.23 -20.21 2.25
N ASN A 371 11.39 -20.13 1.60
CA ASN A 371 11.56 -19.30 0.40
C ASN A 371 10.74 -19.83 -0.77
N ILE A 372 10.66 -21.14 -0.96
CA ILE A 372 9.80 -21.77 -1.97
C ILE A 372 8.32 -21.46 -1.71
N LEU A 373 7.83 -21.64 -0.49
CA LEU A 373 6.43 -21.44 -0.14
C LEU A 373 5.97 -19.97 -0.23
N ARG A 374 6.91 -19.04 -0.38
CA ARG A 374 6.65 -17.62 -0.62
C ARG A 374 6.72 -17.22 -2.09
N MET A 375 7.11 -18.11 -3.00
CA MET A 375 7.08 -17.81 -4.43
C MET A 375 5.64 -17.52 -4.87
N ASN A 376 5.48 -16.47 -5.65
CA ASN A 376 4.17 -16.12 -6.20
C ASN A 376 3.56 -17.28 -6.99
N ALA A 377 4.39 -18.02 -7.74
CA ALA A 377 3.98 -19.21 -8.46
C ALA A 377 3.35 -20.26 -7.54
N VAL A 378 3.93 -20.52 -6.36
CA VAL A 378 3.38 -21.48 -5.37
C VAL A 378 2.10 -20.93 -4.74
N LEU A 379 2.06 -19.64 -4.40
CA LEU A 379 0.86 -18.99 -3.86
C LEU A 379 -0.32 -19.03 -4.85
N GLN A 380 -0.06 -18.75 -6.14
CA GLN A 380 -1.06 -18.84 -7.20
C GLN A 380 -1.57 -20.29 -7.37
N LYS A 381 -0.67 -21.28 -7.36
CA LYS A 381 -1.06 -22.68 -7.40
C LYS A 381 -1.94 -23.08 -6.21
N ALA A 382 -1.60 -22.62 -5.01
CA ALA A 382 -2.38 -22.88 -3.80
C ALA A 382 -3.83 -22.37 -3.91
N MET A 383 -4.07 -21.30 -4.67
CA MET A 383 -5.42 -20.76 -4.85
C MET A 383 -6.36 -21.71 -5.59
N PHE A 384 -5.87 -22.60 -6.46
CA PHE A 384 -6.69 -23.61 -7.13
C PHE A 384 -7.25 -24.68 -6.16
N PHE A 385 -6.62 -24.81 -4.99
CA PHE A 385 -7.02 -25.78 -3.96
C PHE A 385 -7.93 -25.16 -2.88
N PHE A 386 -8.35 -23.92 -3.03
CA PHE A 386 -9.19 -23.27 -2.05
C PHE A 386 -10.50 -24.03 -1.78
N THR A 387 -10.80 -24.18 -0.51
CA THR A 387 -12.07 -24.71 -0.01
C THR A 387 -12.78 -23.66 0.84
N GLY A 388 -14.11 -23.67 0.88
CA GLY A 388 -14.93 -22.72 1.63
C GLY A 388 -15.60 -21.65 0.78
N SER A 389 -16.38 -20.78 1.42
CA SER A 389 -17.12 -19.69 0.77
C SER A 389 -16.24 -18.48 0.45
N ALA A 390 -16.67 -17.65 -0.51
CA ALA A 390 -15.97 -16.43 -0.92
C ALA A 390 -15.65 -15.54 0.29
N GLY A 391 -14.39 -15.05 0.34
CA GLY A 391 -13.88 -14.21 1.44
C GLY A 391 -13.39 -14.98 2.69
N GLN A 392 -13.64 -16.29 2.79
CA GLN A 392 -13.15 -17.15 3.87
C GLN A 392 -12.61 -18.49 3.35
N GLN A 393 -12.00 -18.47 2.18
CA GLN A 393 -11.40 -19.65 1.56
C GLN A 393 -10.10 -20.04 2.24
N ARG A 394 -9.80 -21.32 2.27
CA ARG A 394 -8.63 -21.90 2.94
C ARG A 394 -7.93 -22.90 2.05
N VAL A 395 -6.60 -22.88 2.10
CA VAL A 395 -5.79 -23.94 1.49
C VAL A 395 -5.81 -25.15 2.41
N PRO A 396 -6.18 -26.35 1.92
CA PRO A 396 -6.18 -27.55 2.71
C PRO A 396 -4.75 -28.05 2.98
N ARG A 397 -4.57 -28.82 4.05
CA ARG A 397 -3.30 -29.44 4.42
C ARG A 397 -2.73 -30.32 3.28
N THR A 398 -3.59 -31.01 2.57
CA THR A 398 -3.22 -31.89 1.45
C THR A 398 -2.47 -31.19 0.35
N PHE A 399 -2.73 -29.89 0.11
CA PHE A 399 -1.94 -29.09 -0.84
C PHE A 399 -0.45 -29.07 -0.46
N LEU A 400 -0.14 -28.76 0.81
CA LEU A 400 1.26 -28.75 1.27
C LEU A 400 1.88 -30.13 1.28
N GLU A 401 1.11 -31.16 1.65
CA GLU A 401 1.59 -32.54 1.68
C GLU A 401 2.00 -33.06 0.31
N GLU A 402 1.17 -32.75 -0.71
CA GLU A 402 1.37 -33.20 -2.08
C GLU A 402 2.20 -32.25 -2.95
N LEU A 403 2.51 -31.06 -2.45
CA LEU A 403 3.37 -30.11 -3.17
C LEU A 403 4.73 -30.74 -3.43
N THR A 404 5.04 -30.91 -4.71
CA THR A 404 6.36 -31.38 -5.15
C THR A 404 7.33 -30.22 -5.20
N ILE A 405 8.50 -30.40 -4.56
CA ILE A 405 9.58 -29.42 -4.54
C ILE A 405 10.92 -30.08 -4.91
N PRO A 406 11.82 -29.37 -5.61
CA PRO A 406 13.17 -29.88 -5.87
C PRO A 406 14.02 -29.83 -4.60
N ILE A 407 14.89 -30.84 -4.45
CA ILE A 407 15.83 -30.95 -3.31
C ILE A 407 17.26 -30.92 -3.83
N PRO A 408 17.86 -29.73 -3.94
CA PRO A 408 19.29 -29.62 -4.26
C PRO A 408 20.16 -30.02 -3.07
N PRO A 409 21.48 -30.31 -3.31
CA PRO A 409 22.45 -30.52 -2.23
C PRO A 409 22.41 -29.37 -1.22
N LYS A 410 22.80 -29.66 0.03
CA LYS A 410 22.74 -28.73 1.15
C LYS A 410 23.52 -27.43 0.89
N GLU A 411 24.67 -27.52 0.25
CA GLU A 411 25.49 -26.38 -0.14
C GLU A 411 24.74 -25.44 -1.12
N THR A 412 24.01 -26.04 -2.06
CA THR A 412 23.18 -25.28 -3.00
C THR A 412 21.99 -24.63 -2.31
N GLN A 413 21.33 -25.36 -1.37
CA GLN A 413 20.25 -24.78 -0.55
C GLN A 413 20.76 -23.55 0.22
N GLN A 414 21.95 -23.66 0.85
CA GLN A 414 22.55 -22.56 1.61
C GLN A 414 22.94 -21.39 0.71
N ALA A 415 23.49 -21.65 -0.48
CA ALA A 415 23.80 -20.61 -1.45
C ALA A 415 22.52 -19.85 -1.88
N ILE A 416 21.41 -20.57 -2.14
CA ILE A 416 20.10 -19.98 -2.46
C ILE A 416 19.59 -19.12 -1.30
N ILE A 417 19.66 -19.63 -0.07
CA ILE A 417 19.23 -18.90 1.13
C ILE A 417 20.03 -17.59 1.27
N ASN A 418 21.35 -17.67 1.16
CA ASN A 418 22.25 -16.52 1.33
C ASN A 418 21.97 -15.44 0.26
N GLN A 419 21.79 -15.85 -0.99
CA GLN A 419 21.49 -14.90 -2.08
C GLN A 419 20.14 -14.21 -1.89
N ILE A 420 19.12 -14.96 -1.47
CA ILE A 420 17.78 -14.37 -1.19
C ILE A 420 17.86 -13.43 0.01
N ASP A 421 18.61 -13.76 1.05
CA ASP A 421 18.83 -12.87 2.19
C ASP A 421 19.54 -11.58 1.77
N THR A 422 20.50 -11.67 0.86
CA THR A 422 21.17 -10.49 0.27
C THR A 422 20.18 -9.60 -0.44
N TYR A 423 19.34 -10.16 -1.33
CA TYR A 423 18.28 -9.39 -2.00
C TYR A 423 17.30 -8.74 -1.01
N LYS A 424 16.84 -9.49 0.00
CA LYS A 424 15.93 -8.97 1.03
C LYS A 424 16.53 -7.81 1.84
N ASN A 425 17.80 -7.90 2.16
CA ASN A 425 18.52 -6.82 2.86
C ASN A 425 18.65 -5.57 1.97
N GLU A 426 18.97 -5.74 0.70
CA GLU A 426 19.06 -4.65 -0.25
C GLU A 426 17.71 -3.97 -0.46
N ILE A 427 16.63 -4.74 -0.66
CA ILE A 427 15.25 -4.25 -0.73
C ILE A 427 14.90 -3.39 0.50
N LYS A 428 15.25 -3.89 1.69
CA LYS A 428 15.01 -3.16 2.94
C LYS A 428 15.73 -1.81 2.96
N ILE A 429 17.02 -1.80 2.61
CA ILE A 429 17.85 -0.57 2.57
C ILE A 429 17.27 0.43 1.55
N LEU A 430 16.88 -0.03 0.36
CA LEU A 430 16.29 0.83 -0.66
C LEU A 430 14.98 1.47 -0.19
N ARG A 431 14.11 0.71 0.45
CA ARG A 431 12.84 1.24 1.00
C ARG A 431 13.04 2.21 2.17
N GLU A 432 14.00 1.93 3.04
CA GLU A 432 14.37 2.84 4.12
C GLU A 432 14.91 4.17 3.56
N ARG A 433 15.78 4.12 2.55
CA ARG A 433 16.28 5.32 1.85
C ARG A 433 15.16 6.10 1.16
N ALA A 434 14.24 5.42 0.48
CA ALA A 434 13.09 6.06 -0.15
C ALA A 434 12.21 6.79 0.89
N THR A 435 11.95 6.15 2.01
CA THR A 435 11.17 6.73 3.12
C THR A 435 11.87 7.96 3.69
N LEU A 436 13.18 7.86 3.96
CA LEU A 436 13.97 8.96 4.50
C LEU A 436 13.98 10.17 3.56
N LEU A 437 14.18 9.96 2.25
CA LEU A 437 14.17 11.05 1.27
C LEU A 437 12.82 11.77 1.21
N ARG A 438 11.70 11.05 1.29
CA ARG A 438 10.38 11.68 1.36
C ARG A 438 10.20 12.52 2.61
N GLN A 439 10.63 12.01 3.77
CA GLN A 439 10.58 12.76 5.02
C GLN A 439 11.47 14.01 4.97
N GLN A 440 12.68 13.89 4.44
CA GLN A 440 13.59 15.02 4.26
C GLN A 440 13.01 16.09 3.33
N ALA A 441 12.40 15.68 2.21
CA ALA A 441 11.76 16.62 1.29
C ALA A 441 10.66 17.44 1.97
N GLU A 442 9.81 16.78 2.76
CA GLU A 442 8.74 17.44 3.51
C GLU A 442 9.29 18.37 4.62
N GLN A 443 10.24 17.88 5.41
CA GLN A 443 10.83 18.64 6.51
C GLN A 443 11.58 19.88 6.02
N GLU A 444 12.41 19.76 4.98
CA GLU A 444 13.15 20.90 4.42
C GLU A 444 12.20 21.94 3.82
N PHE A 445 11.15 21.49 3.14
CA PHE A 445 10.11 22.39 2.64
C PHE A 445 9.42 23.15 3.78
N GLU A 446 8.97 22.43 4.81
CA GLU A 446 8.30 23.04 5.95
C GLU A 446 9.21 23.99 6.73
N GLN A 447 10.48 23.63 6.94
CA GLN A 447 11.46 24.51 7.58
C GLN A 447 11.67 25.80 6.77
N THR A 448 11.73 25.70 5.44
CA THR A 448 11.93 26.88 4.59
C THR A 448 10.75 27.85 4.67
N ILE A 449 9.52 27.34 4.84
CA ILE A 449 8.29 28.12 4.77
C ILE A 449 7.79 28.58 6.14
N PHE A 450 8.02 27.80 7.21
CA PHE A 450 7.43 28.03 8.54
C PHE A 450 8.47 28.42 9.61
N SER A 451 9.77 28.25 9.35
CA SER A 451 10.86 28.69 10.22
C SER A 451 11.48 29.96 9.69
#